data_131f1af8eb994cddadedaf68d07a0f66
#
_entry.id   131f1af8eb994cddadedaf68d07a0f66
#
_cell.length_a   1.000
_cell.length_b   1.000
_cell.length_c   1.000
_cell.angle_alpha   90.00
_cell.angle_beta   90.00
_cell.angle_gamma   90.00
#
_symmetry.space_group_name_H-M   'P 1'
#
loop_
_entity.id
_entity.type
_entity.pdbx_description
1 polymer ?
#
loop_
_entity_poly.entity_id
_entity_poly.type
_entity_poly.pdbx_seq_one_letter_code
_entity_poly.pdbx_strand_id
1 'polypeptide(L)'
;MPSNSAFEDQLATVWNITLGVFFDPGHFLSLFPLFIAFCIAFFVVCHRRQQKTGSAEVNLRRTMLLLFPRRIFLHNSAKLDYAIFFINQIALFAIAFSTVLSPAIVSNSILEFGAVLGLQTASADTSLALRILYTVYIVLLWDFSATYAHYLKHKVPVLWELHKVHHSAEVMTPVTAMRRHPLDALFGAFCTSITMGVGIGAWAMILGQDVMPIHVFGSLAGIWIWRVAGYNLRHSHVWISYGDFWNRIFISPAQHQVHHSKSQEHYDKNFGHIFSFWDSLLGTLYCPKNAERVRFGIGDDELPEYRSLTGLYITPVGKIWRRLAGSPAGEKLQGDTGRT
;
A
#
# COMPACT_ATOMS: atom_id res chain seq x y z
N MET A 1 35.80 4.60 22.57
CA MET A 1 34.77 3.56 22.43
C MET A 1 33.44 4.26 22.55
N PRO A 2 32.46 4.01 21.67
CA PRO A 2 31.11 4.56 21.87
C PRO A 2 30.61 4.11 23.26
N SER A 3 29.92 5.00 23.96
CA SER A 3 29.36 4.70 25.29
C SER A 3 28.36 3.54 25.16
N ASN A 4 28.18 2.70 26.16
CA ASN A 4 27.19 1.61 26.16
C ASN A 4 25.78 2.13 25.80
N SER A 5 25.46 3.39 26.17
CA SER A 5 24.20 4.05 25.83
C SER A 5 23.97 4.20 24.31
N ALA A 6 24.99 4.60 23.54
CA ALA A 6 24.86 4.77 22.08
C ALA A 6 24.63 3.43 21.35
N PHE A 7 25.22 2.35 21.84
CA PHE A 7 24.98 1.00 21.32
C PHE A 7 23.57 0.48 21.66
N GLU A 8 23.10 0.71 22.89
CA GLU A 8 21.74 0.38 23.32
C GLU A 8 20.69 1.16 22.53
N ASP A 9 20.91 2.44 22.28
CA ASP A 9 20.02 3.28 21.45
C ASP A 9 19.95 2.77 19.99
N GLN A 10 21.09 2.33 19.44
CA GLN A 10 21.11 1.72 18.10
C GLN A 10 20.36 0.39 18.06
N LEU A 11 20.53 -0.48 19.05
CA LEU A 11 19.80 -1.73 19.16
C LEU A 11 18.29 -1.51 19.32
N ALA A 12 17.89 -0.58 20.17
CA ALA A 12 16.49 -0.19 20.34
C ALA A 12 15.89 0.34 19.03
N THR A 13 16.66 1.13 18.29
CA THR A 13 16.25 1.65 16.99
C THR A 13 16.02 0.51 15.97
N VAL A 14 16.99 -0.41 15.84
CA VAL A 14 16.87 -1.58 14.96
C VAL A 14 15.67 -2.45 15.36
N TRP A 15 15.49 -2.69 16.66
CA TRP A 15 14.33 -3.41 17.17
C TRP A 15 13.00 -2.75 16.76
N ASN A 16 12.86 -1.46 17.01
CA ASN A 16 11.63 -0.71 16.73
C ASN A 16 11.31 -0.71 15.23
N ILE A 17 12.31 -0.59 14.37
CA ILE A 17 12.16 -0.58 12.93
C ILE A 17 11.79 -1.97 12.37
N THR A 18 12.36 -3.05 12.93
CA THR A 18 12.20 -4.40 12.40
C THR A 18 11.06 -5.15 13.08
N LEU A 19 11.21 -5.46 14.35
CA LEU A 19 10.26 -6.26 15.11
C LEU A 19 9.18 -5.43 15.81
N GLY A 20 9.48 -4.18 16.18
CA GLY A 20 8.55 -3.26 16.83
C GLY A 20 7.27 -3.04 16.01
N VAL A 21 7.34 -3.14 14.68
CA VAL A 21 6.17 -3.01 13.78
C VAL A 21 5.07 -4.03 14.09
N PHE A 22 5.41 -5.19 14.65
CA PHE A 22 4.42 -6.19 15.04
C PHE A 22 3.69 -5.85 16.35
N PHE A 23 4.26 -4.95 17.14
CA PHE A 23 3.71 -4.50 18.43
C PHE A 23 3.14 -3.08 18.38
N ASP A 24 3.44 -2.32 17.33
CA ASP A 24 2.85 -1.00 17.11
C ASP A 24 1.39 -1.11 16.63
N PRO A 25 0.37 -0.82 17.45
CA PRO A 25 -1.03 -0.95 17.05
C PRO A 25 -1.43 -0.01 15.91
N GLY A 26 -0.63 1.00 15.60
CA GLY A 26 -0.79 1.87 14.43
C GLY A 26 -0.32 1.21 13.13
N HIS A 27 0.53 0.17 13.19
CA HIS A 27 1.05 -0.49 11.99
C HIS A 27 0.13 -1.62 11.52
N PHE A 28 -0.07 -1.77 10.20
CA PHE A 28 -1.00 -2.74 9.64
C PHE A 28 -0.56 -4.21 9.83
N LEU A 29 0.75 -4.49 9.99
CA LEU A 29 1.28 -5.82 10.32
C LEU A 29 1.34 -6.09 11.82
N SER A 30 0.84 -5.18 12.67
CA SER A 30 0.83 -5.47 14.11
C SER A 30 -0.16 -6.59 14.45
N LEU A 31 0.07 -7.19 15.61
CA LEU A 31 -0.72 -8.34 16.06
C LEU A 31 -2.23 -8.07 16.09
N PHE A 32 -2.64 -6.83 16.43
CA PHE A 32 -4.05 -6.50 16.51
C PHE A 32 -4.75 -6.46 15.13
N PRO A 33 -4.34 -5.68 14.11
CA PRO A 33 -4.91 -5.74 12.77
C PRO A 33 -4.80 -7.13 12.12
N LEU A 34 -3.71 -7.87 12.36
CA LEU A 34 -3.57 -9.24 11.87
C LEU A 34 -4.59 -10.19 12.52
N PHE A 35 -4.84 -10.04 13.82
CA PHE A 35 -5.85 -10.83 14.52
C PHE A 35 -7.26 -10.54 13.99
N ILE A 36 -7.60 -9.27 13.77
CA ILE A 36 -8.90 -8.91 13.17
C ILE A 36 -9.03 -9.47 11.74
N ALA A 37 -7.98 -9.34 10.92
CA ALA A 37 -7.97 -9.92 9.58
C ALA A 37 -8.14 -11.45 9.62
N PHE A 38 -7.51 -12.13 10.58
CA PHE A 38 -7.72 -13.56 10.82
C PHE A 38 -9.18 -13.88 11.19
N CYS A 39 -9.79 -13.13 12.11
CA CYS A 39 -11.19 -13.32 12.50
C CYS A 39 -12.14 -13.16 11.31
N ILE A 40 -11.95 -12.12 10.50
CA ILE A 40 -12.74 -11.89 9.28
C ILE A 40 -12.57 -13.05 8.30
N ALA A 41 -11.32 -13.45 8.01
CA ALA A 41 -11.02 -14.56 7.11
C ALA A 41 -11.61 -15.88 7.61
N PHE A 42 -11.50 -16.15 8.91
CA PHE A 42 -12.06 -17.33 9.55
C PHE A 42 -13.59 -17.41 9.37
N PHE A 43 -14.27 -16.30 9.68
CA PHE A 43 -15.72 -16.21 9.49
C PHE A 43 -16.12 -16.45 8.03
N VAL A 44 -15.45 -15.79 7.09
CA VAL A 44 -15.74 -15.92 5.64
C VAL A 44 -15.52 -17.37 5.17
N VAL A 45 -14.44 -18.01 5.58
CA VAL A 45 -14.15 -19.41 5.21
C VAL A 45 -15.19 -20.38 5.81
N CYS A 46 -15.56 -20.19 7.08
CA CYS A 46 -16.60 -20.99 7.73
C CYS A 46 -17.96 -20.81 7.04
N HIS A 47 -18.37 -19.57 6.81
CA HIS A 47 -19.64 -19.24 6.15
C HIS A 47 -19.74 -19.86 4.74
N ARG A 48 -18.72 -19.70 3.91
CA ARG A 48 -18.66 -20.30 2.57
C ARG A 48 -18.70 -21.83 2.60
N ARG A 49 -18.04 -22.41 3.60
CA ARG A 49 -18.07 -23.85 3.78
C ARG A 49 -19.48 -24.32 4.13
N GLN A 50 -20.14 -23.64 5.08
CA GLN A 50 -21.53 -23.93 5.45
C GLN A 50 -22.45 -23.86 4.22
N GLN A 51 -22.32 -22.82 3.40
CA GLN A 51 -23.11 -22.71 2.16
C GLN A 51 -22.87 -23.88 1.20
N LYS A 52 -21.64 -24.38 1.10
CA LYS A 52 -21.31 -25.50 0.18
C LYS A 52 -21.69 -26.87 0.72
N THR A 53 -21.66 -27.10 2.03
CA THR A 53 -21.87 -28.43 2.61
C THR A 53 -23.22 -28.60 3.30
N GLY A 54 -23.97 -27.51 3.50
CA GLY A 54 -25.21 -27.50 4.29
C GLY A 54 -24.99 -27.72 5.80
N SER A 55 -23.74 -27.96 6.26
CA SER A 55 -23.43 -28.22 7.65
C SER A 55 -22.92 -26.98 8.36
N ALA A 56 -23.50 -26.65 9.51
CA ALA A 56 -23.03 -25.60 10.40
C ALA A 56 -21.81 -26.01 11.24
N GLU A 57 -21.42 -27.29 11.20
CA GLU A 57 -20.31 -27.82 12.00
C GLU A 57 -18.96 -27.24 11.52
N VAL A 58 -18.25 -26.58 12.43
CA VAL A 58 -16.94 -25.99 12.18
C VAL A 58 -15.84 -27.00 12.46
N ASN A 59 -15.25 -27.54 11.42
CA ASN A 59 -14.02 -28.33 11.56
C ASN A 59 -12.81 -27.39 11.64
N LEU A 60 -12.35 -27.08 12.85
CA LEU A 60 -11.27 -26.12 13.11
C LEU A 60 -9.98 -26.49 12.35
N ARG A 61 -9.55 -27.76 12.39
CA ARG A 61 -8.32 -28.22 11.71
C ARG A 61 -8.39 -27.92 10.21
N ARG A 62 -9.50 -28.24 9.57
CA ARG A 62 -9.68 -28.01 8.13
C ARG A 62 -9.74 -26.52 7.80
N THR A 63 -10.40 -25.72 8.64
CA THR A 63 -10.45 -24.25 8.50
C THR A 63 -9.07 -23.64 8.61
N MET A 64 -8.25 -24.07 9.58
CA MET A 64 -6.86 -23.61 9.72
C MET A 64 -6.01 -23.97 8.50
N LEU A 65 -6.15 -25.18 7.95
CA LEU A 65 -5.44 -25.58 6.73
C LEU A 65 -5.87 -24.75 5.48
N LEU A 66 -7.10 -24.27 5.45
CA LEU A 66 -7.58 -23.37 4.40
C LEU A 66 -7.07 -21.95 4.58
N LEU A 67 -6.92 -21.47 5.81
CA LEU A 67 -6.42 -20.13 6.13
C LEU A 67 -4.90 -20.03 6.01
N PHE A 68 -4.18 -21.10 6.36
CA PHE A 68 -2.71 -21.14 6.33
C PHE A 68 -2.19 -22.29 5.45
N PRO A 69 -2.52 -22.28 4.14
CA PRO A 69 -2.06 -23.33 3.24
C PRO A 69 -0.56 -23.22 3.02
N ARG A 70 0.18 -24.29 3.34
CA ARG A 70 1.65 -24.35 3.18
C ARG A 70 2.11 -23.96 1.77
N ARG A 71 1.33 -24.31 0.74
CA ARG A 71 1.60 -23.95 -0.67
C ARG A 71 1.64 -22.43 -0.93
N ILE A 72 1.07 -21.61 -0.05
CA ILE A 72 1.11 -20.15 -0.14
C ILE A 72 2.19 -19.61 0.80
N PHE A 73 2.07 -19.88 2.11
CA PHE A 73 2.96 -19.29 3.11
C PHE A 73 4.41 -19.81 3.06
N LEU A 74 4.65 -20.99 2.49
CA LEU A 74 6.00 -21.55 2.28
C LEU A 74 6.42 -21.51 0.80
N HIS A 75 5.66 -20.84 -0.07
CA HIS A 75 6.03 -20.64 -1.46
C HIS A 75 7.31 -19.80 -1.56
N ASN A 76 8.16 -20.05 -2.57
CA ASN A 76 9.40 -19.30 -2.73
C ASN A 76 9.16 -17.80 -2.90
N SER A 77 8.08 -17.39 -3.59
CA SER A 77 7.69 -15.99 -3.69
C SER A 77 7.35 -15.38 -2.32
N ALA A 78 6.64 -16.10 -1.43
CA ALA A 78 6.36 -15.61 -0.08
C ALA A 78 7.63 -15.50 0.79
N LYS A 79 8.57 -16.44 0.64
CA LYS A 79 9.88 -16.35 1.33
C LYS A 79 10.68 -15.12 0.88
N LEU A 80 10.59 -14.74 -0.40
CA LEU A 80 11.17 -13.50 -0.89
C LEU A 80 10.49 -12.27 -0.27
N ASP A 81 9.15 -12.31 -0.07
CA ASP A 81 8.42 -11.23 0.59
C ASP A 81 8.91 -11.02 2.03
N TYR A 82 9.15 -12.12 2.77
CA TYR A 82 9.68 -12.07 4.13
C TYR A 82 11.09 -11.49 4.16
N ALA A 83 11.96 -11.91 3.24
CA ALA A 83 13.33 -11.42 3.16
C ALA A 83 13.38 -9.93 2.77
N ILE A 84 12.64 -9.51 1.73
CA ILE A 84 12.62 -8.11 1.27
C ILE A 84 11.99 -7.19 2.33
N PHE A 85 11.02 -7.69 3.11
CA PHE A 85 10.47 -6.95 4.23
C PHE A 85 11.57 -6.53 5.21
N PHE A 86 12.37 -7.48 5.73
CA PHE A 86 13.43 -7.17 6.68
C PHE A 86 14.54 -6.31 6.08
N ILE A 87 14.95 -6.59 4.85
CA ILE A 87 15.99 -5.79 4.17
C ILE A 87 15.51 -4.35 3.97
N ASN A 88 14.26 -4.16 3.53
CA ASN A 88 13.72 -2.83 3.29
C ASN A 88 13.50 -2.03 4.57
N GLN A 89 13.17 -2.67 5.69
CA GLN A 89 13.07 -1.96 6.97
C GLN A 89 14.38 -1.26 7.32
N ILE A 90 15.51 -1.92 7.09
CA ILE A 90 16.84 -1.34 7.34
C ILE A 90 17.20 -0.30 6.25
N ALA A 91 17.01 -0.65 4.97
CA ALA A 91 17.37 0.20 3.85
C ALA A 91 16.53 1.48 3.80
N LEU A 92 15.21 1.38 3.98
CA LEU A 92 14.30 2.53 3.97
C LEU A 92 14.50 3.44 5.17
N PHE A 93 14.92 2.91 6.32
CA PHE A 93 15.30 3.74 7.46
C PHE A 93 16.51 4.61 7.14
N ALA A 94 17.57 4.03 6.57
CA ALA A 94 18.76 4.78 6.16
C ALA A 94 18.45 5.86 5.12
N ILE A 95 17.50 5.59 4.20
CA ILE A 95 17.06 6.52 3.17
C ILE A 95 16.10 7.59 3.74
N ALA A 96 15.15 7.20 4.60
CA ALA A 96 14.19 8.13 5.21
C ALA A 96 14.88 9.19 6.08
N PHE A 97 15.97 8.84 6.73
CA PHE A 97 16.80 9.80 7.48
C PHE A 97 17.45 10.86 6.56
N SER A 98 17.61 10.56 5.26
CA SER A 98 18.17 11.47 4.26
C SER A 98 17.11 12.20 3.41
N THR A 99 15.82 11.90 3.57
CA THR A 99 14.77 12.53 2.74
C THR A 99 14.45 13.95 3.21
N VAL A 100 14.90 14.88 2.41
CA VAL A 100 14.75 16.34 2.62
C VAL A 100 13.29 16.80 2.46
N LEU A 101 12.42 16.02 1.80
CA LEU A 101 11.06 16.43 1.51
C LEU A 101 10.06 15.74 2.46
N SER A 102 9.45 16.51 3.34
CA SER A 102 8.34 16.08 4.20
C SER A 102 7.08 16.93 3.95
N PRO A 103 5.86 16.43 4.25
CA PRO A 103 4.66 17.24 4.16
C PRO A 103 4.74 18.54 4.94
N ALA A 104 5.43 18.55 6.08
CA ALA A 104 5.63 19.73 6.90
C ALA A 104 6.47 20.80 6.18
N ILE A 105 7.56 20.40 5.51
CA ILE A 105 8.39 21.35 4.74
C ILE A 105 7.55 22.01 3.64
N VAL A 106 6.81 21.23 2.88
CA VAL A 106 5.95 21.77 1.80
C VAL A 106 4.86 22.68 2.36
N SER A 107 4.21 22.27 3.44
CA SER A 107 3.17 23.08 4.11
C SER A 107 3.73 24.40 4.63
N ASN A 108 4.87 24.38 5.32
CA ASN A 108 5.52 25.60 5.82
C ASN A 108 5.93 26.54 4.69
N SER A 109 6.48 26.02 3.58
CA SER A 109 6.81 26.84 2.41
C SER A 109 5.58 27.55 1.80
N ILE A 110 4.41 26.89 1.83
CA ILE A 110 3.15 27.51 1.38
C ILE A 110 2.73 28.63 2.33
N LEU A 111 2.84 28.41 3.64
CA LEU A 111 2.50 29.43 4.65
C LEU A 111 3.45 30.65 4.57
N GLU A 112 4.75 30.40 4.42
CA GLU A 112 5.76 31.45 4.24
C GLU A 112 5.49 32.26 2.96
N PHE A 113 5.20 31.58 1.85
CA PHE A 113 4.85 32.25 0.61
C PHE A 113 3.55 33.07 0.74
N GLY A 114 2.53 32.52 1.42
CA GLY A 114 1.31 33.25 1.74
C GLY A 114 1.57 34.51 2.56
N ALA A 115 2.44 34.44 3.56
CA ALA A 115 2.83 35.58 4.37
C ALA A 115 3.53 36.68 3.55
N VAL A 116 4.40 36.30 2.60
CA VAL A 116 5.03 37.25 1.65
C VAL A 116 3.98 37.98 0.79
N LEU A 117 2.87 37.30 0.46
CA LEU A 117 1.75 37.90 -0.28
C LEU A 117 0.79 38.71 0.60
N GLY A 118 1.08 38.84 1.91
CA GLY A 118 0.23 39.54 2.87
C GLY A 118 -1.02 38.76 3.28
N LEU A 119 -1.10 37.46 2.98
CA LEU A 119 -2.18 36.58 3.39
C LEU A 119 -1.98 36.20 4.87
N GLN A 120 -3.00 36.42 5.68
CA GLN A 120 -2.99 35.99 7.08
C GLN A 120 -3.67 34.61 7.21
N THR A 121 -3.11 33.77 8.06
CA THR A 121 -3.76 32.52 8.41
C THR A 121 -5.03 32.79 9.24
N ALA A 122 -6.08 32.06 8.96
CA ALA A 122 -7.32 32.16 9.71
C ALA A 122 -7.09 31.79 11.18
N SER A 123 -7.87 32.42 12.08
CA SER A 123 -7.97 31.97 13.48
C SER A 123 -8.67 30.63 13.53
N ALA A 124 -8.08 29.65 14.20
CA ALA A 124 -8.64 28.31 14.26
C ALA A 124 -9.76 28.20 15.29
N ASP A 125 -10.91 27.68 14.85
CA ASP A 125 -11.87 27.04 15.72
C ASP A 125 -11.40 25.58 15.96
N THR A 126 -11.20 25.21 17.21
CA THR A 126 -10.78 23.85 17.60
C THR A 126 -11.95 22.93 17.93
N SER A 127 -13.16 23.26 17.47
CA SER A 127 -14.36 22.46 17.70
C SER A 127 -14.19 21.01 17.21
N LEU A 128 -14.87 20.08 17.85
CA LEU A 128 -14.86 18.67 17.45
C LEU A 128 -15.33 18.49 16.00
N ALA A 129 -16.32 19.27 15.56
CA ALA A 129 -16.84 19.24 14.20
C ALA A 129 -15.74 19.59 13.17
N LEU A 130 -14.96 20.65 13.41
CA LEU A 130 -13.88 21.03 12.53
C LEU A 130 -12.74 20.01 12.54
N ARG A 131 -12.42 19.40 13.68
CA ARG A 131 -11.45 18.31 13.77
C ARG A 131 -11.89 17.06 13.00
N ILE A 132 -13.18 16.70 13.05
CA ILE A 132 -13.75 15.61 12.25
C ILE A 132 -13.61 15.94 10.76
N LEU A 133 -14.02 17.14 10.34
CA LEU A 133 -13.94 17.60 8.95
C LEU A 133 -12.49 17.56 8.44
N TYR A 134 -11.55 18.07 9.23
CA TYR A 134 -10.13 18.03 8.89
C TYR A 134 -9.60 16.60 8.80
N THR A 135 -10.02 15.71 9.70
CA THR A 135 -9.63 14.29 9.65
C THR A 135 -10.11 13.64 8.37
N VAL A 136 -11.37 13.85 7.97
CA VAL A 136 -11.93 13.34 6.72
C VAL A 136 -11.17 13.90 5.52
N TYR A 137 -10.92 15.21 5.50
CA TYR A 137 -10.16 15.89 4.45
C TYR A 137 -8.77 15.29 4.29
N ILE A 138 -8.02 15.13 5.37
CA ILE A 138 -6.65 14.56 5.35
C ILE A 138 -6.65 13.10 4.90
N VAL A 139 -7.64 12.30 5.30
CA VAL A 139 -7.78 10.90 4.86
C VAL A 139 -8.06 10.84 3.36
N LEU A 140 -8.97 11.67 2.84
CA LEU A 140 -9.28 11.75 1.41
C LEU A 140 -8.07 12.20 0.61
N LEU A 141 -7.34 13.19 1.10
CA LEU A 141 -6.14 13.73 0.45
C LEU A 141 -5.02 12.67 0.39
N TRP A 142 -4.80 11.96 1.49
CA TRP A 142 -3.83 10.87 1.55
C TRP A 142 -4.21 9.75 0.59
N ASP A 143 -5.47 9.33 0.59
CA ASP A 143 -5.96 8.25 -0.27
C ASP A 143 -5.89 8.62 -1.76
N PHE A 144 -6.25 9.86 -2.11
CA PHE A 144 -6.05 10.40 -3.45
C PHE A 144 -4.57 10.34 -3.87
N SER A 145 -3.68 10.84 -3.01
CA SER A 145 -2.24 10.82 -3.28
C SER A 145 -1.71 9.41 -3.52
N ALA A 146 -2.08 8.47 -2.64
CA ALA A 146 -1.66 7.08 -2.74
C ALA A 146 -2.20 6.42 -4.02
N THR A 147 -3.48 6.65 -4.34
CA THR A 147 -4.13 6.14 -5.56
C THR A 147 -3.51 6.73 -6.82
N TYR A 148 -3.28 8.04 -6.86
CA TYR A 148 -2.71 8.70 -8.03
C TYR A 148 -1.25 8.33 -8.25
N ALA A 149 -0.45 8.26 -7.19
CA ALA A 149 0.92 7.73 -7.27
C ALA A 149 0.94 6.29 -7.79
N HIS A 150 0.01 5.45 -7.36
CA HIS A 150 -0.15 4.07 -7.82
C HIS A 150 -0.53 4.01 -9.31
N TYR A 151 -1.49 4.85 -9.72
CA TYR A 151 -1.84 5.01 -11.13
C TYR A 151 -0.63 5.40 -11.99
N LEU A 152 0.15 6.40 -11.56
CA LEU A 152 1.37 6.81 -12.27
C LEU A 152 2.40 5.69 -12.38
N LYS A 153 2.56 4.86 -11.34
CA LYS A 153 3.46 3.69 -11.36
C LYS A 153 3.07 2.67 -12.42
N HIS A 154 1.81 2.57 -12.76
CA HIS A 154 1.34 1.70 -13.86
C HIS A 154 1.40 2.37 -15.23
N LYS A 155 1.21 3.70 -15.30
CA LYS A 155 1.13 4.42 -16.58
C LYS A 155 2.49 4.93 -17.08
N VAL A 156 3.44 5.18 -16.19
CA VAL A 156 4.77 5.67 -16.56
C VAL A 156 5.74 4.48 -16.67
N PRO A 157 6.28 4.17 -17.85
CA PRO A 157 7.08 2.95 -18.08
C PRO A 157 8.27 2.78 -17.13
N VAL A 158 8.97 3.88 -16.78
CA VAL A 158 10.10 3.85 -15.84
C VAL A 158 9.65 3.51 -14.43
N LEU A 159 8.51 4.05 -13.98
CA LEU A 159 7.93 3.76 -12.67
C LEU A 159 7.37 2.34 -12.61
N TRP A 160 6.81 1.86 -13.71
CA TRP A 160 6.33 0.48 -13.82
C TRP A 160 7.44 -0.54 -13.62
N GLU A 161 8.66 -0.32 -14.15
CA GLU A 161 9.78 -1.22 -13.90
C GLU A 161 10.07 -1.40 -12.40
N LEU A 162 9.96 -0.33 -11.60
CA LEU A 162 10.12 -0.40 -10.14
C LEU A 162 8.93 -1.10 -9.48
N HIS A 163 7.72 -0.81 -9.96
CA HIS A 163 6.48 -1.33 -9.39
C HIS A 163 6.21 -2.80 -9.75
N LYS A 164 6.79 -3.30 -10.84
CA LYS A 164 6.81 -4.73 -11.20
C LYS A 164 7.31 -5.62 -10.06
N VAL A 165 8.20 -5.14 -9.20
CA VAL A 165 8.64 -5.87 -8.01
C VAL A 165 7.45 -6.28 -7.15
N HIS A 166 6.51 -5.35 -6.94
CA HIS A 166 5.28 -5.61 -6.19
C HIS A 166 4.38 -6.62 -6.90
N HIS A 167 4.17 -6.44 -8.20
CA HIS A 167 3.33 -7.31 -9.02
C HIS A 167 3.97 -8.67 -9.35
N SER A 168 5.27 -8.85 -9.15
CA SER A 168 5.95 -10.14 -9.40
C SER A 168 5.66 -11.22 -8.35
N ALA A 169 4.84 -10.93 -7.33
CA ALA A 169 4.41 -11.91 -6.35
C ALA A 169 3.52 -12.98 -6.98
N GLU A 170 3.93 -14.25 -6.88
CA GLU A 170 3.18 -15.40 -7.44
C GLU A 170 2.10 -15.93 -6.47
N VAL A 171 2.20 -15.58 -5.21
CA VAL A 171 1.22 -15.83 -4.15
C VAL A 171 1.09 -14.59 -3.28
N MET A 172 -0.03 -14.46 -2.56
CA MET A 172 -0.27 -13.32 -1.70
C MET A 172 -0.38 -13.71 -0.24
N THR A 173 0.38 -13.00 0.58
CA THR A 173 0.30 -12.99 2.05
C THR A 173 0.22 -11.53 2.53
N PRO A 174 -0.20 -11.22 3.75
CA PRO A 174 -0.19 -9.85 4.26
C PRO A 174 1.16 -9.14 4.10
N VAL A 175 2.27 -9.87 4.15
CA VAL A 175 3.63 -9.34 3.99
C VAL A 175 3.92 -8.93 2.54
N THR A 176 3.20 -9.48 1.55
CA THR A 176 3.34 -9.09 0.14
C THR A 176 3.10 -7.58 -0.08
N ALA A 177 2.33 -6.92 0.78
CA ALA A 177 2.17 -5.47 0.78
C ALA A 177 3.51 -4.71 0.91
N MET A 178 4.52 -5.36 1.50
CA MET A 178 5.87 -4.81 1.71
C MET A 178 6.87 -5.21 0.62
N ARG A 179 6.48 -6.03 -0.35
CA ARG A 179 7.29 -6.38 -1.51
C ARG A 179 7.41 -5.17 -2.44
N ARG A 180 8.33 -4.26 -2.15
CA ARG A 180 8.52 -3.00 -2.90
C ARG A 180 9.99 -2.75 -3.16
N HIS A 181 10.29 -2.22 -4.34
CA HIS A 181 11.62 -1.66 -4.59
C HIS A 181 11.78 -0.36 -3.76
N PRO A 182 12.95 -0.08 -3.14
CA PRO A 182 13.12 1.16 -2.36
C PRO A 182 12.79 2.44 -3.13
N LEU A 183 13.18 2.53 -4.41
CA LEU A 183 12.86 3.68 -5.26
C LEU A 183 11.35 3.81 -5.56
N ASP A 184 10.61 2.69 -5.63
CA ASP A 184 9.15 2.71 -5.73
C ASP A 184 8.51 3.30 -4.46
N ALA A 185 9.03 2.93 -3.30
CA ALA A 185 8.58 3.47 -2.02
C ALA A 185 8.89 4.98 -1.90
N LEU A 186 10.08 5.40 -2.32
CA LEU A 186 10.50 6.81 -2.35
C LEU A 186 9.60 7.65 -3.27
N PHE A 187 9.29 7.16 -4.46
CA PHE A 187 8.36 7.86 -5.36
C PHE A 187 6.98 8.05 -4.71
N GLY A 188 6.45 7.01 -4.06
CA GLY A 188 5.19 7.12 -3.32
C GLY A 188 5.26 8.15 -2.18
N ALA A 189 6.34 8.13 -1.40
CA ALA A 189 6.59 9.09 -0.33
C ALA A 189 6.69 10.53 -0.87
N PHE A 190 7.40 10.73 -1.98
CA PHE A 190 7.51 12.03 -2.67
C PHE A 190 6.14 12.58 -3.08
N CYS A 191 5.32 11.78 -3.77
CA CYS A 191 3.97 12.19 -4.16
C CYS A 191 3.12 12.54 -2.92
N THR A 192 3.19 11.71 -1.88
CA THR A 192 2.44 11.94 -0.63
C THR A 192 2.91 13.22 0.05
N SER A 193 4.22 13.46 0.13
CA SER A 193 4.77 14.67 0.75
C SER A 193 4.28 15.95 0.06
N ILE A 194 4.29 15.97 -1.26
CA ILE A 194 3.80 17.14 -2.02
C ILE A 194 2.29 17.31 -1.81
N THR A 195 1.50 16.26 -2.08
CA THR A 195 0.04 16.37 -2.03
C THR A 195 -0.45 16.71 -0.63
N MET A 196 0.07 16.03 0.39
CA MET A 196 -0.28 16.29 1.79
C MET A 196 0.19 17.67 2.23
N GLY A 197 1.42 18.06 1.88
CA GLY A 197 1.95 19.36 2.25
C GLY A 197 1.17 20.52 1.64
N VAL A 198 0.82 20.42 0.34
CA VAL A 198 -0.04 21.41 -0.32
C VAL A 198 -1.43 21.47 0.34
N GLY A 199 -2.04 20.32 0.60
CA GLY A 199 -3.37 20.29 1.22
C GLY A 199 -3.37 20.79 2.67
N ILE A 200 -2.37 20.43 3.47
CA ILE A 200 -2.22 20.91 4.85
C ILE A 200 -1.99 22.43 4.85
N GLY A 201 -1.09 22.92 3.99
CA GLY A 201 -0.83 24.35 3.87
C GLY A 201 -2.06 25.15 3.43
N ALA A 202 -2.79 24.66 2.42
CA ALA A 202 -4.04 25.28 1.98
C ALA A 202 -5.11 25.32 3.08
N TRP A 203 -5.28 24.21 3.80
CA TRP A 203 -6.18 24.17 4.96
C TRP A 203 -5.80 25.21 6.02
N ALA A 204 -4.52 25.24 6.40
CA ALA A 204 -4.00 26.14 7.42
C ALA A 204 -4.20 27.61 7.04
N MET A 205 -4.05 27.95 5.76
CA MET A 205 -4.32 29.31 5.25
C MET A 205 -5.81 29.69 5.33
N ILE A 206 -6.71 28.77 5.02
CA ILE A 206 -8.15 29.07 4.85
C ILE A 206 -8.92 28.89 6.18
N LEU A 207 -8.61 27.84 6.94
CA LEU A 207 -9.40 27.39 8.08
C LEU A 207 -8.64 27.38 9.42
N GLY A 208 -7.34 27.71 9.41
CA GLY A 208 -6.51 27.84 10.60
C GLY A 208 -5.48 26.73 10.80
N GLN A 209 -4.37 27.08 11.45
CA GLN A 209 -3.21 26.20 11.65
C GLN A 209 -3.37 25.22 12.82
N ASP A 210 -4.18 25.56 13.82
CA ASP A 210 -4.22 24.84 15.10
C ASP A 210 -5.17 23.64 15.11
N VAL A 211 -5.82 23.36 13.96
CA VAL A 211 -6.74 22.23 13.84
C VAL A 211 -5.94 20.95 13.74
N MET A 212 -6.06 20.08 14.74
CA MET A 212 -5.40 18.78 14.79
C MET A 212 -6.36 17.66 14.37
N PRO A 213 -5.98 16.80 13.41
CA PRO A 213 -6.81 15.67 13.03
C PRO A 213 -6.91 14.66 14.18
N ILE A 214 -7.95 13.81 14.13
CA ILE A 214 -8.15 12.78 15.14
C ILE A 214 -7.22 11.59 14.83
N HIS A 215 -6.44 11.21 15.82
CA HIS A 215 -5.54 10.06 15.75
C HIS A 215 -6.03 8.94 16.67
N VAL A 216 -5.76 7.70 16.26
CA VAL A 216 -5.93 6.48 17.04
C VAL A 216 -4.62 5.72 16.97
N PHE A 217 -4.01 5.45 18.12
CA PHE A 217 -2.69 4.80 18.23
C PHE A 217 -1.63 5.43 17.29
N GLY A 218 -1.53 6.75 17.30
CA GLY A 218 -0.57 7.50 16.49
C GLY A 218 -0.86 7.57 14.98
N SER A 219 -1.88 6.86 14.48
CA SER A 219 -2.33 6.91 13.09
C SER A 219 -3.57 7.78 12.92
N LEU A 220 -3.75 8.41 11.76
CA LEU A 220 -5.02 9.07 11.41
C LEU A 220 -6.18 8.08 11.58
N ALA A 221 -7.24 8.50 12.28
CA ALA A 221 -8.34 7.61 12.67
C ALA A 221 -8.95 6.83 11.48
N GLY A 222 -9.19 7.49 10.35
CA GLY A 222 -9.73 6.83 9.16
C GLY A 222 -8.78 5.81 8.55
N ILE A 223 -7.47 6.08 8.53
CA ILE A 223 -6.45 5.14 8.05
C ILE A 223 -6.34 3.96 9.02
N TRP A 224 -6.39 4.20 10.32
CA TRP A 224 -6.35 3.14 11.33
C TRP A 224 -7.56 2.20 11.19
N ILE A 225 -8.77 2.76 11.07
CA ILE A 225 -10.00 1.98 10.85
C ILE A 225 -9.86 1.10 9.60
N TRP A 226 -9.39 1.67 8.50
CA TRP A 226 -9.18 0.92 7.26
C TRP A 226 -8.14 -0.21 7.41
N ARG A 227 -7.03 0.04 8.12
CA ARG A 227 -6.02 -1.00 8.41
C ARG A 227 -6.61 -2.17 9.18
N VAL A 228 -7.46 -1.90 10.15
CA VAL A 228 -8.15 -2.91 10.98
C VAL A 228 -9.28 -3.59 10.20
N ALA A 229 -10.04 -2.85 9.38
CA ALA A 229 -11.20 -3.36 8.66
C ALA A 229 -10.90 -4.35 7.53
N GLY A 230 -9.62 -4.70 7.29
CA GLY A 230 -9.30 -5.75 6.33
C GLY A 230 -8.20 -5.42 5.34
N TYR A 231 -7.39 -4.38 5.57
CA TYR A 231 -6.24 -4.07 4.71
C TYR A 231 -5.36 -5.29 4.44
N ASN A 232 -5.07 -6.09 5.48
CA ASN A 232 -4.25 -7.29 5.37
C ASN A 232 -4.85 -8.37 4.48
N LEU A 233 -6.17 -8.35 4.26
CA LEU A 233 -6.88 -9.31 3.41
C LEU A 233 -6.77 -8.98 1.92
N ARG A 234 -6.35 -7.78 1.55
CA ARG A 234 -6.11 -7.39 0.15
C ARG A 234 -5.00 -8.22 -0.47
N HIS A 235 -3.92 -8.44 0.29
CA HIS A 235 -2.83 -9.33 -0.06
C HIS A 235 -3.02 -10.67 0.64
N SER A 236 -4.06 -11.40 0.26
CA SER A 236 -4.36 -12.75 0.77
C SER A 236 -4.98 -13.60 -0.34
N HIS A 237 -5.10 -14.89 -0.09
CA HIS A 237 -5.79 -15.82 -0.96
C HIS A 237 -7.29 -15.93 -0.64
N VAL A 238 -7.76 -15.21 0.39
CA VAL A 238 -9.17 -15.22 0.79
C VAL A 238 -9.91 -14.17 -0.03
N TRP A 239 -10.75 -14.63 -0.94
CA TRP A 239 -11.54 -13.74 -1.79
C TRP A 239 -12.65 -13.08 -0.98
N ILE A 240 -12.67 -11.76 -0.87
CA ILE A 240 -13.71 -11.00 -0.18
C ILE A 240 -14.12 -9.83 -1.08
N SER A 241 -15.35 -9.88 -1.57
CA SER A 241 -16.01 -8.77 -2.26
C SER A 241 -17.03 -8.12 -1.32
N TYR A 242 -17.14 -6.81 -1.38
CA TYR A 242 -18.13 -6.06 -0.61
C TYR A 242 -19.50 -5.96 -1.32
N GLY A 243 -19.64 -6.60 -2.50
CA GLY A 243 -20.83 -6.51 -3.33
C GLY A 243 -20.87 -5.26 -4.21
N ASP A 244 -21.82 -5.22 -5.15
CA ASP A 244 -21.81 -4.23 -6.25
C ASP A 244 -21.85 -2.78 -5.77
N PHE A 245 -22.62 -2.47 -4.74
CA PHE A 245 -22.74 -1.11 -4.22
C PHE A 245 -21.46 -0.67 -3.50
N TRP A 246 -21.00 -1.46 -2.51
CA TRP A 246 -19.85 -1.08 -1.70
C TRP A 246 -18.51 -1.15 -2.44
N ASN A 247 -18.39 -2.03 -3.45
CA ASN A 247 -17.22 -2.08 -4.33
C ASN A 247 -17.05 -0.81 -5.19
N ARG A 248 -18.10 0.02 -5.33
CA ARG A 248 -18.01 1.33 -6.02
C ARG A 248 -17.55 2.44 -5.10
N ILE A 249 -17.59 2.23 -3.79
CA ILE A 249 -17.20 3.21 -2.77
C ILE A 249 -15.83 2.85 -2.17
N PHE A 250 -15.64 1.59 -1.79
CA PHE A 250 -14.45 1.09 -1.12
C PHE A 250 -13.78 -0.02 -1.92
N ILE A 251 -12.44 -0.01 -1.95
CA ILE A 251 -11.66 -1.09 -2.54
C ILE A 251 -11.75 -2.34 -1.65
N SER A 252 -12.41 -3.37 -2.15
CA SER A 252 -12.47 -4.67 -1.49
C SER A 252 -11.18 -5.47 -1.71
N PRO A 253 -10.89 -6.48 -0.85
CA PRO A 253 -9.81 -7.42 -1.09
C PRO A 253 -9.87 -8.08 -2.47
N ALA A 254 -11.06 -8.45 -2.96
CA ALA A 254 -11.25 -9.04 -4.28
C ALA A 254 -10.83 -8.09 -5.42
N GLN A 255 -11.18 -6.81 -5.35
CA GLN A 255 -10.77 -5.82 -6.34
C GLN A 255 -9.24 -5.64 -6.37
N HIS A 256 -8.59 -5.68 -5.22
CA HIS A 256 -7.13 -5.59 -5.16
C HIS A 256 -6.45 -6.88 -5.64
N GLN A 257 -7.04 -8.05 -5.40
CA GLN A 257 -6.56 -9.30 -5.98
C GLN A 257 -6.67 -9.29 -7.51
N VAL A 258 -7.76 -8.75 -8.07
CA VAL A 258 -7.90 -8.50 -9.52
C VAL A 258 -6.79 -7.57 -10.02
N HIS A 259 -6.48 -6.50 -9.30
CA HIS A 259 -5.39 -5.58 -9.64
C HIS A 259 -4.03 -6.29 -9.78
N HIS A 260 -3.75 -7.29 -8.96
CA HIS A 260 -2.53 -8.11 -9.02
C HIS A 260 -2.59 -9.27 -10.04
N SER A 261 -3.69 -9.38 -10.78
CA SER A 261 -3.85 -10.43 -11.78
C SER A 261 -2.95 -10.21 -12.98
N LYS A 262 -2.38 -11.32 -13.50
CA LYS A 262 -1.68 -11.32 -14.79
C LYS A 262 -2.60 -11.53 -16.01
N SER A 263 -3.93 -11.56 -15.84
CA SER A 263 -4.89 -11.63 -16.94
C SER A 263 -5.03 -10.27 -17.60
N GLN A 264 -4.98 -10.20 -18.94
CA GLN A 264 -5.00 -8.95 -19.70
C GLN A 264 -6.25 -8.10 -19.41
N GLU A 265 -7.40 -8.72 -19.20
CA GLU A 265 -8.68 -8.07 -18.85
C GLU A 265 -8.62 -7.29 -17.53
N HIS A 266 -7.67 -7.62 -16.65
CA HIS A 266 -7.46 -7.00 -15.35
C HIS A 266 -6.36 -5.94 -15.34
N TYR A 267 -5.66 -5.75 -16.46
CA TYR A 267 -4.59 -4.77 -16.53
C TYR A 267 -5.13 -3.37 -16.31
N ASP A 268 -4.37 -2.60 -15.54
CA ASP A 268 -4.68 -1.20 -15.24
C ASP A 268 -6.06 -0.99 -14.57
N LYS A 269 -6.49 -1.92 -13.71
CA LYS A 269 -7.72 -1.83 -12.93
C LYS A 269 -7.44 -1.67 -11.44
N ASN A 270 -8.32 -0.93 -10.75
CA ASN A 270 -8.43 -0.87 -9.29
C ASN A 270 -7.16 -0.37 -8.57
N PHE A 271 -6.73 0.85 -8.84
CA PHE A 271 -5.59 1.50 -8.21
C PHE A 271 -5.85 2.01 -6.80
N GLY A 272 -7.11 2.16 -6.40
CA GLY A 272 -7.54 2.74 -5.14
C GLY A 272 -6.93 2.05 -3.91
N HIS A 273 -6.70 2.85 -2.85
CA HIS A 273 -6.26 2.33 -1.57
C HIS A 273 -7.44 2.10 -0.62
N ILE A 274 -8.15 3.14 -0.22
CA ILE A 274 -9.36 3.05 0.61
C ILE A 274 -10.59 3.10 -0.30
N PHE A 275 -10.66 4.14 -1.13
CA PHE A 275 -11.85 4.43 -1.92
C PHE A 275 -11.68 4.05 -3.40
N SER A 276 -12.68 3.35 -3.94
CA SER A 276 -12.75 2.95 -5.34
C SER A 276 -13.39 4.01 -6.25
N PHE A 277 -14.00 5.05 -5.70
CA PHE A 277 -14.54 6.13 -6.54
C PHE A 277 -13.44 6.90 -7.28
N TRP A 278 -12.18 6.88 -6.81
CA TRP A 278 -11.04 7.39 -7.58
C TRP A 278 -10.85 6.59 -8.87
N ASP A 279 -11.01 5.27 -8.81
CA ASP A 279 -10.96 4.41 -10.00
C ASP A 279 -12.10 4.71 -10.96
N SER A 280 -13.29 5.07 -10.44
CA SER A 280 -14.40 5.53 -11.28
C SER A 280 -14.03 6.80 -12.02
N LEU A 281 -13.39 7.76 -11.36
CA LEU A 281 -12.95 9.02 -11.96
C LEU A 281 -11.84 8.81 -13.00
N LEU A 282 -10.94 7.85 -12.75
CA LEU A 282 -9.83 7.51 -13.65
C LEU A 282 -10.23 6.54 -14.78
N GLY A 283 -11.45 6.00 -14.76
CA GLY A 283 -11.92 4.99 -15.74
C GLY A 283 -11.29 3.61 -15.54
N THR A 284 -10.80 3.32 -14.35
CA THR A 284 -10.05 2.10 -14.01
C THR A 284 -10.82 1.16 -13.08
N LEU A 285 -12.04 1.52 -12.68
CA LEU A 285 -12.84 0.70 -11.80
C LEU A 285 -13.25 -0.62 -12.46
N TYR A 286 -12.96 -1.71 -11.78
CA TYR A 286 -13.45 -3.05 -12.08
C TYR A 286 -14.08 -3.65 -10.82
N CYS A 287 -15.36 -4.03 -10.90
CA CYS A 287 -16.10 -4.68 -9.83
C CYS A 287 -16.35 -6.14 -10.22
N PRO A 288 -15.65 -7.12 -9.60
CA PRO A 288 -15.89 -8.52 -9.92
C PRO A 288 -17.29 -8.95 -9.46
N LYS A 289 -18.08 -9.49 -10.35
CA LYS A 289 -19.47 -9.94 -10.05
C LYS A 289 -19.48 -11.26 -9.27
N ASN A 290 -18.50 -12.13 -9.52
CA ASN A 290 -18.39 -13.45 -8.92
C ASN A 290 -16.98 -13.67 -8.39
N ALA A 291 -16.75 -14.79 -7.69
CA ALA A 291 -15.42 -15.19 -7.30
C ALA A 291 -14.63 -15.65 -8.53
N GLU A 292 -13.54 -14.95 -8.81
CA GLU A 292 -12.65 -15.22 -9.93
C GLU A 292 -11.43 -16.02 -9.51
N ARG A 293 -10.91 -16.85 -10.42
CA ARG A 293 -9.65 -17.56 -10.23
C ARG A 293 -8.51 -16.68 -10.73
N VAL A 294 -7.99 -15.86 -9.86
CA VAL A 294 -6.88 -14.97 -10.18
C VAL A 294 -5.56 -15.71 -10.16
N ARG A 295 -4.74 -15.50 -11.20
CA ARG A 295 -3.33 -15.88 -11.22
C ARG A 295 -2.51 -14.62 -10.99
N PHE A 296 -1.67 -14.63 -9.97
CA PHE A 296 -0.81 -13.51 -9.60
C PHE A 296 0.53 -13.56 -10.33
N GLY A 297 1.19 -12.44 -10.41
CA GLY A 297 2.49 -12.29 -11.05
C GLY A 297 2.46 -11.31 -12.21
N ILE A 298 3.62 -11.17 -12.85
CA ILE A 298 3.81 -10.47 -14.12
C ILE A 298 3.85 -11.49 -15.27
N GLY A 299 4.13 -11.07 -16.51
CA GLY A 299 4.26 -11.95 -17.66
C GLY A 299 5.22 -13.12 -17.40
N ASP A 300 4.89 -14.30 -17.93
CA ASP A 300 5.65 -15.54 -17.67
C ASP A 300 7.08 -15.48 -18.25
N ASP A 301 7.32 -14.65 -19.25
CA ASP A 301 8.61 -14.35 -19.86
C ASP A 301 9.52 -13.49 -18.98
N GLU A 302 8.95 -12.51 -18.25
CA GLU A 302 9.70 -11.63 -17.37
C GLU A 302 9.86 -12.18 -15.94
N LEU A 303 8.90 -12.99 -15.48
CA LEU A 303 8.82 -13.47 -14.10
C LEU A 303 10.10 -14.15 -13.56
N PRO A 304 10.85 -14.96 -14.36
CA PRO A 304 12.07 -15.58 -13.87
C PRO A 304 13.13 -14.61 -13.36
N GLU A 305 13.21 -13.40 -13.94
CA GLU A 305 14.15 -12.36 -13.53
C GLU A 305 13.88 -11.82 -12.10
N TYR A 306 12.65 -11.99 -11.59
CA TYR A 306 12.19 -11.49 -10.29
C TYR A 306 12.09 -12.58 -9.20
N ARG A 307 12.59 -13.80 -9.46
CA ARG A 307 12.55 -14.93 -8.53
C ARG A 307 13.73 -15.01 -7.57
N SER A 308 14.50 -13.93 -7.42
CA SER A 308 15.60 -13.84 -6.47
C SER A 308 15.66 -12.45 -5.83
N LEU A 309 16.29 -12.32 -4.66
CA LEU A 309 16.51 -11.02 -4.04
C LEU A 309 17.29 -10.07 -4.96
N THR A 310 18.38 -10.55 -5.55
CA THR A 310 19.15 -9.78 -6.52
C THR A 310 18.28 -9.30 -7.68
N GLY A 311 17.43 -10.20 -8.22
CA GLY A 311 16.49 -9.85 -9.28
C GLY A 311 15.51 -8.76 -8.87
N LEU A 312 15.00 -8.81 -7.65
CA LEU A 312 14.05 -7.79 -7.14
C LEU A 312 14.67 -6.40 -6.99
N TYR A 313 15.99 -6.30 -6.74
CA TYR A 313 16.67 -5.00 -6.58
C TYR A 313 17.37 -4.52 -7.87
N ILE A 314 17.99 -5.40 -8.61
CA ILE A 314 18.88 -5.02 -9.72
C ILE A 314 18.15 -5.01 -11.07
N THR A 315 17.25 -5.97 -11.33
CA THR A 315 16.53 -6.06 -12.62
C THR A 315 15.77 -4.77 -12.97
N PRO A 316 14.98 -4.15 -12.05
CA PRO A 316 14.28 -2.91 -12.35
C PRO A 316 15.23 -1.79 -12.80
N VAL A 317 16.32 -1.60 -12.07
CA VAL A 317 17.31 -0.54 -12.35
C VAL A 317 17.98 -0.80 -13.71
N GLY A 318 18.36 -2.04 -13.99
CA GLY A 318 18.95 -2.41 -15.28
C GLY A 318 17.98 -2.21 -16.46
N LYS A 319 16.68 -2.48 -16.27
CA LYS A 319 15.66 -2.23 -17.31
C LYS A 319 15.43 -0.74 -17.52
N ILE A 320 15.40 0.05 -16.47
CA ILE A 320 15.30 1.52 -16.54
C ILE A 320 16.50 2.09 -17.30
N TRP A 321 17.72 1.66 -16.95
CA TRP A 321 18.93 2.12 -17.62
C TRP A 321 18.90 1.83 -19.12
N ARG A 322 18.53 0.61 -19.53
CA ARG A 322 18.41 0.22 -20.94
C ARG A 322 17.37 1.06 -21.69
N ARG A 323 16.22 1.39 -21.06
CA ARG A 323 15.20 2.28 -21.65
C ARG A 323 15.75 3.69 -21.88
N LEU A 324 16.44 4.24 -20.89
CA LEU A 324 16.98 5.62 -20.96
C LEU A 324 18.16 5.71 -21.94
N ALA A 325 18.94 4.64 -22.09
CA ALA A 325 20.06 4.56 -23.03
C ALA A 325 19.64 4.31 -24.50
N GLY A 326 18.33 4.21 -24.79
CA GLY A 326 17.83 3.99 -26.17
C GLY A 326 18.22 2.65 -26.75
N SER A 327 18.48 1.61 -25.93
CA SER A 327 18.82 0.28 -26.39
C SER A 327 17.67 -0.37 -27.16
N PRO A 328 17.89 -1.08 -28.30
CA PRO A 328 16.84 -1.78 -29.07
C PRO A 328 15.99 -2.75 -28.24
N ALA A 329 16.52 -3.28 -27.13
CA ALA A 329 15.77 -4.06 -26.15
C ALA A 329 14.68 -3.23 -25.42
N GLY A 330 14.76 -1.90 -25.45
CA GLY A 330 13.74 -0.98 -24.92
C GLY A 330 12.52 -0.86 -25.84
N GLU A 331 12.70 -0.93 -27.14
CA GLU A 331 11.61 -0.85 -28.12
C GLU A 331 10.73 -2.10 -28.16
N LYS A 332 11.29 -3.30 -27.99
CA LYS A 332 10.49 -4.54 -27.90
C LYS A 332 9.53 -4.56 -26.71
N LEU A 333 9.86 -3.82 -25.63
CA LEU A 333 9.01 -3.71 -24.45
C LEU A 333 7.89 -2.65 -24.61
N GLN A 334 8.00 -1.75 -25.59
CA GLN A 334 6.91 -0.81 -25.94
C GLN A 334 5.90 -1.40 -26.92
N GLY A 335 6.30 -2.33 -27.78
CA GLY A 335 5.42 -2.94 -28.79
C GLY A 335 4.52 -4.07 -28.28
N ASP A 336 4.82 -4.63 -27.09
CA ASP A 336 4.11 -5.81 -26.57
C ASP A 336 3.20 -5.52 -25.35
N THR A 337 3.15 -4.27 -24.95
CA THR A 337 2.13 -3.84 -24.00
C THR A 337 0.82 -3.58 -24.74
N GLY A 338 0.04 -4.51 -25.21
CA GLY A 338 -1.27 -4.34 -25.84
C GLY A 338 -2.20 -3.31 -25.13
N ARG A 339 -1.67 -2.14 -24.87
CA ARG A 339 -2.25 -0.98 -24.19
C ARG A 339 -2.66 0.04 -25.24
N THR A 340 -3.69 -0.28 -26.00
CA THR A 340 -4.50 0.72 -26.71
C THR A 340 -5.80 0.95 -25.97
#